data_1b5a1e2291357f4343a250b38b4add10
#
_entry.id   1b5a1e2291357f4343a250b38b4add10
#
_cell.length_a   1.000
_cell.length_b   1.000
_cell.length_c   1.000
_cell.angle_alpha   90.00
_cell.angle_beta   90.00
_cell.angle_gamma   90.00
#
_symmetry.space_group_name_H-M   'P 1'
#
loop_
_entity.id
_entity.type
_entity.pdbx_description
1 polymer ?
#
loop_
_entity_poly.entity_id
_entity_poly.type
_entity_poly.pdbx_seq_one_letter_code
_entity_poly.pdbx_strand_id
1 'polypeptide(L)'
;MKIHKQGITFVLLLLVFTSCSRKPSLQWIPFSWEGDTISGIYIEKAFLNVPVKIENLPYEFTMQFDLGTYNSVFYGNTFAPYLKEAPSLMNKKDSTGMYKNVNLQIGTVEFSNANIGFMQNFGNKIPKDSLHSNTPKHIGTIASDMVQDKVLIINYKSNKLAITDFLPAEYENLP
;
A
#
# COMPACT_ATOMS: atom_id res chain seq x y z
N MET A 1 -5.56 39.25 -52.04
CA MET A 1 -4.72 38.15 -51.55
C MET A 1 -5.05 37.88 -50.06
N LYS A 2 -6.13 37.10 -49.76
CA LYS A 2 -6.69 36.89 -48.40
C LYS A 2 -7.05 35.42 -48.13
N ILE A 3 -6.21 34.45 -48.54
CA ILE A 3 -6.58 33.01 -48.45
C ILE A 3 -5.67 32.17 -47.53
N HIS A 4 -4.70 32.72 -46.81
CA HIS A 4 -3.76 31.90 -46.05
C HIS A 4 -3.98 31.83 -44.53
N LYS A 5 -4.94 32.53 -43.94
CA LYS A 5 -5.16 32.49 -42.48
C LYS A 5 -6.13 31.41 -42.00
N GLN A 6 -7.04 30.93 -42.85
CA GLN A 6 -8.02 29.89 -42.41
C GLN A 6 -7.47 28.47 -42.44
N GLY A 7 -6.48 28.18 -43.30
CA GLY A 7 -5.87 26.83 -43.37
C GLY A 7 -5.00 26.46 -42.17
N ILE A 8 -4.33 27.44 -41.58
CA ILE A 8 -3.42 27.21 -40.45
C ILE A 8 -4.20 26.93 -39.14
N THR A 9 -5.35 27.57 -38.97
CA THR A 9 -6.22 27.37 -37.82
C THR A 9 -6.85 25.97 -37.80
N PHE A 10 -7.15 25.39 -38.95
CA PHE A 10 -7.74 24.07 -39.08
C PHE A 10 -6.71 22.95 -38.79
N VAL A 11 -5.45 23.13 -39.19
CA VAL A 11 -4.36 22.18 -38.92
C VAL A 11 -3.98 22.19 -37.44
N LEU A 12 -4.03 23.35 -36.76
CA LEU A 12 -3.76 23.43 -35.32
C LEU A 12 -4.85 22.75 -34.47
N LEU A 13 -6.12 22.77 -34.94
CA LEU A 13 -7.23 22.12 -34.24
C LEU A 13 -7.18 20.58 -34.32
N LEU A 14 -6.59 20.03 -35.39
CA LEU A 14 -6.45 18.58 -35.58
C LEU A 14 -5.34 17.96 -34.73
N LEU A 15 -4.37 18.74 -34.25
CA LEU A 15 -3.29 18.25 -33.40
C LEU A 15 -3.67 18.06 -31.94
N VAL A 16 -4.81 18.58 -31.50
CA VAL A 16 -5.26 18.52 -30.10
C VAL A 16 -5.95 17.19 -29.78
N PHE A 17 -6.39 16.41 -30.78
CA PHE A 17 -7.17 15.19 -30.56
C PHE A 17 -6.34 13.88 -30.50
N THR A 18 -5.03 13.92 -30.61
CA THR A 18 -4.18 12.75 -30.39
C THR A 18 -3.77 12.62 -28.91
N SER A 19 -4.70 12.87 -27.98
CA SER A 19 -4.53 12.42 -26.61
C SER A 19 -4.62 10.89 -26.60
N CYS A 20 -3.49 10.25 -26.78
CA CYS A 20 -3.36 8.81 -26.62
C CYS A 20 -3.71 8.48 -25.17
N SER A 21 -4.95 8.11 -24.87
CA SER A 21 -5.32 7.58 -23.56
C SER A 21 -4.56 6.27 -23.37
N ARG A 22 -3.37 6.36 -22.77
CA ARG A 22 -2.66 5.17 -22.33
C ARG A 22 -3.60 4.44 -21.36
N LYS A 23 -4.00 3.22 -21.72
CA LYS A 23 -4.68 2.35 -20.75
C LYS A 23 -3.80 2.31 -19.49
N PRO A 24 -4.37 2.57 -18.32
CA PRO A 24 -3.59 2.48 -17.09
C PRO A 24 -3.02 1.06 -16.97
N SER A 25 -1.71 0.96 -16.83
CA SER A 25 -1.03 -0.32 -16.62
C SER A 25 -1.17 -0.71 -15.15
N LEU A 26 -1.38 -2.01 -14.89
CA LEU A 26 -1.37 -2.53 -13.53
C LEU A 26 -0.01 -2.26 -12.86
N GLN A 27 -0.09 -1.71 -11.66
CA GLN A 27 1.08 -1.55 -10.80
C GLN A 27 1.18 -2.79 -9.90
N TRP A 28 2.15 -3.64 -10.21
CA TRP A 28 2.38 -4.86 -9.45
C TRP A 28 3.24 -4.61 -8.23
N ILE A 29 2.74 -4.98 -7.07
CA ILE A 29 3.39 -4.91 -5.76
C ILE A 29 3.95 -6.30 -5.46
N PRO A 30 5.27 -6.45 -5.27
CA PRO A 30 5.84 -7.72 -4.83
C PRO A 30 5.40 -8.00 -3.39
N PHE A 31 5.15 -9.25 -3.06
CA PHE A 31 4.94 -9.70 -1.70
C PHE A 31 5.86 -10.88 -1.36
N SER A 32 6.09 -11.08 -0.08
CA SER A 32 6.80 -12.24 0.45
C SER A 32 5.87 -13.11 1.30
N TRP A 33 6.14 -14.41 1.30
CA TRP A 33 5.54 -15.32 2.27
C TRP A 33 6.40 -15.36 3.52
N GLU A 34 5.76 -15.46 4.67
CA GLU A 34 6.40 -15.73 5.95
C GLU A 34 5.78 -16.98 6.58
N GLY A 35 6.66 -17.85 7.08
CA GLY A 35 6.24 -19.08 7.77
C GLY A 35 5.97 -18.84 9.24
N ASP A 36 5.08 -19.63 9.81
CA ASP A 36 4.82 -19.64 11.24
C ASP A 36 4.38 -21.02 11.73
N THR A 37 4.46 -21.21 13.05
CA THR A 37 3.96 -22.43 13.72
C THR A 37 2.58 -22.18 14.31
N ILE A 38 1.56 -22.73 13.67
CA ILE A 38 0.17 -22.61 14.08
C ILE A 38 -0.27 -23.95 14.69
N SER A 39 -0.67 -23.94 15.97
CA SER A 39 -1.10 -25.15 16.70
C SER A 39 -0.05 -26.28 16.65
N GLY A 40 1.23 -25.94 16.72
CA GLY A 40 2.33 -26.91 16.69
C GLY A 40 2.74 -27.42 15.30
N ILE A 41 2.10 -26.95 14.25
CA ILE A 41 2.40 -27.30 12.85
C ILE A 41 3.06 -26.11 12.17
N TYR A 42 4.27 -26.28 11.62
CA TYR A 42 4.93 -25.26 10.83
C TYR A 42 4.28 -25.16 9.44
N ILE A 43 3.86 -23.95 9.10
CA ILE A 43 3.27 -23.59 7.80
C ILE A 43 4.22 -22.63 7.12
N GLU A 44 4.87 -23.04 6.03
CA GLU A 44 5.89 -22.26 5.32
C GLU A 44 5.33 -20.94 4.76
N LYS A 45 4.07 -20.93 4.35
CA LYS A 45 3.37 -19.78 3.77
C LYS A 45 2.17 -19.42 4.63
N ALA A 46 2.42 -19.06 5.89
CA ALA A 46 1.37 -18.73 6.84
C ALA A 46 0.74 -17.37 6.58
N PHE A 47 1.54 -16.36 6.20
CA PHE A 47 1.04 -15.03 5.85
C PHE A 47 1.83 -14.37 4.73
N LEU A 48 1.14 -13.46 4.07
CA LEU A 48 1.62 -12.65 2.98
C LEU A 48 2.01 -11.27 3.52
N ASN A 49 3.26 -10.86 3.29
CA ASN A 49 3.76 -9.55 3.69
C ASN A 49 3.98 -8.64 2.48
N VAL A 50 3.56 -7.39 2.58
CA VAL A 50 3.75 -6.34 1.57
C VAL A 50 4.70 -5.26 2.08
N PRO A 51 5.52 -4.65 1.20
CA PRO A 51 6.34 -3.50 1.55
C PRO A 51 5.46 -2.26 1.76
N VAL A 52 5.76 -1.52 2.84
CA VAL A 52 5.00 -0.32 3.23
C VAL A 52 5.94 0.81 3.58
N LYS A 53 5.63 2.02 3.11
CA LYS A 53 6.24 3.27 3.58
C LYS A 53 5.20 4.09 4.31
N ILE A 54 5.58 4.67 5.43
CA ILE A 54 4.72 5.53 6.24
C ILE A 54 5.24 6.97 6.10
N GLU A 55 4.32 7.92 5.97
CA GLU A 55 4.65 9.35 5.86
C GLU A 55 5.66 9.80 6.91
N ASN A 56 6.58 10.68 6.49
CA ASN A 56 7.60 11.29 7.35
C ASN A 56 8.57 10.31 8.04
N LEU A 57 8.55 9.02 7.67
CA LEU A 57 9.52 8.04 8.11
C LEU A 57 10.41 7.60 6.94
N PRO A 58 11.74 7.67 7.08
CA PRO A 58 12.67 7.34 5.99
C PRO A 58 12.90 5.83 5.83
N TYR A 59 12.04 5.00 6.44
CA TYR A 59 12.19 3.55 6.48
C TYR A 59 11.21 2.86 5.55
N GLU A 60 11.63 1.71 5.05
CA GLU A 60 10.74 0.72 4.45
C GLU A 60 10.37 -0.31 5.51
N PHE A 61 9.08 -0.59 5.64
CA PHE A 61 8.51 -1.55 6.56
C PHE A 61 7.84 -2.69 5.80
N THR A 62 7.45 -3.73 6.50
CA THR A 62 6.49 -4.73 6.01
C THR A 62 5.26 -4.75 6.88
N MET A 63 4.11 -5.05 6.27
CA MET A 63 2.87 -5.33 6.97
C MET A 63 2.24 -6.61 6.39
N GLN A 64 1.64 -7.42 7.26
CA GLN A 64 0.83 -8.55 6.83
C GLN A 64 -0.35 -8.04 6.02
N PHE A 65 -0.65 -8.66 4.90
CA PHE A 65 -1.85 -8.38 4.13
C PHE A 65 -2.90 -9.45 4.45
N ASP A 66 -3.93 -9.08 5.20
CA ASP A 66 -4.92 -10.00 5.78
C ASP A 66 -6.35 -9.49 5.58
N LEU A 67 -7.05 -10.07 4.62
CA LEU A 67 -8.45 -9.76 4.33
C LEU A 67 -9.45 -10.40 5.30
N GLY A 68 -8.98 -11.27 6.19
CA GLY A 68 -9.79 -11.87 7.27
C GLY A 68 -10.04 -10.91 8.42
N THR A 69 -9.34 -9.77 8.46
CA THR A 69 -9.55 -8.70 9.43
C THR A 69 -10.19 -7.48 8.76
N TYR A 70 -10.91 -6.66 9.56
CA TYR A 70 -11.59 -5.48 9.04
C TYR A 70 -10.75 -4.21 9.18
N ASN A 71 -10.00 -4.04 10.26
CA ASN A 71 -9.25 -2.82 10.52
C ASN A 71 -7.74 -3.04 10.38
N SER A 72 -7.11 -2.17 9.62
CA SER A 72 -5.65 -2.08 9.56
C SER A 72 -5.08 -1.58 10.89
N VAL A 73 -3.95 -2.16 11.33
CA VAL A 73 -3.38 -1.86 12.65
C VAL A 73 -1.85 -1.78 12.63
N PHE A 74 -1.30 -0.89 13.44
CA PHE A 74 0.11 -0.90 13.80
C PHE A 74 0.35 -1.74 15.06
N TYR A 75 1.44 -2.47 15.09
CA TYR A 75 1.89 -3.26 16.24
C TYR A 75 2.77 -2.41 17.15
N GLY A 76 2.27 -2.12 18.36
CA GLY A 76 2.88 -1.15 19.26
C GLY A 76 4.29 -1.47 19.68
N ASN A 77 4.61 -2.74 19.98
CA ASN A 77 5.97 -3.15 20.38
C ASN A 77 6.99 -2.90 19.27
N THR A 78 6.58 -3.07 18.01
CA THR A 78 7.46 -2.89 16.85
C THR A 78 7.50 -1.42 16.40
N PHE A 79 6.34 -0.75 16.32
CA PHE A 79 6.21 0.55 15.67
C PHE A 79 6.44 1.75 16.60
N ALA A 80 6.16 1.61 17.92
CA ALA A 80 6.30 2.73 18.86
C ALA A 80 7.69 3.41 18.87
N PRO A 81 8.83 2.73 18.69
CA PRO A 81 10.12 3.39 18.61
C PRO A 81 10.19 4.44 17.47
N TYR A 82 9.62 4.14 16.30
CA TYR A 82 9.62 5.01 15.12
C TYR A 82 8.69 6.21 15.26
N LEU A 83 7.62 6.10 16.05
CA LEU A 83 6.70 7.22 16.30
C LEU A 83 7.41 8.41 16.94
N LYS A 84 8.47 8.18 17.73
CA LYS A 84 9.28 9.25 18.34
C LYS A 84 10.01 10.09 17.30
N GLU A 85 10.26 9.52 16.13
CA GLU A 85 10.95 10.18 15.01
C GLU A 85 9.96 10.92 14.09
N ALA A 86 8.66 10.67 14.24
CA ALA A 86 7.58 11.29 13.47
C ALA A 86 6.55 11.97 14.39
N PRO A 87 6.86 13.13 15.01
CA PRO A 87 5.92 13.82 15.90
C PRO A 87 4.61 14.19 15.22
N SER A 88 4.63 14.49 13.93
CA SER A 88 3.42 14.76 13.14
C SER A 88 2.48 13.57 13.09
N LEU A 89 3.01 12.36 12.97
CA LEU A 89 2.24 11.12 13.01
C LEU A 89 1.69 10.85 14.42
N MET A 90 2.48 11.10 15.47
CA MET A 90 2.01 10.96 16.86
C MET A 90 0.78 11.82 17.13
N ASN A 91 0.73 13.03 16.59
CA ASN A 91 -0.38 13.98 16.78
C ASN A 91 -1.67 13.55 16.04
N LYS A 92 -1.61 12.55 15.16
CA LYS A 92 -2.78 12.00 14.46
C LYS A 92 -3.55 10.97 15.28
N LYS A 93 -3.06 10.58 16.44
CA LYS A 93 -3.72 9.62 17.32
C LYS A 93 -4.90 10.27 18.04
N ASP A 94 -6.08 9.71 17.84
CA ASP A 94 -7.31 10.17 18.53
C ASP A 94 -7.46 9.56 19.93
N SER A 95 -8.52 9.94 20.64
CA SER A 95 -8.84 9.46 21.99
C SER A 95 -9.18 7.97 22.04
N THR A 96 -9.52 7.35 20.91
CA THR A 96 -9.78 5.90 20.82
C THR A 96 -8.52 5.08 20.58
N GLY A 97 -7.38 5.77 20.36
CA GLY A 97 -6.10 5.13 20.07
C GLY A 97 -5.86 4.86 18.59
N MET A 98 -6.72 5.37 17.70
CA MET A 98 -6.60 5.23 16.26
C MET A 98 -5.81 6.40 15.68
N TYR A 99 -4.90 6.12 14.77
CA TYR A 99 -4.22 7.12 13.95
C TYR A 99 -5.10 7.50 12.77
N LYS A 100 -5.48 8.78 12.66
CA LYS A 100 -6.36 9.32 11.62
C LYS A 100 -5.57 10.01 10.51
N ASN A 101 -6.07 9.92 9.28
CA ASN A 101 -5.49 10.61 8.14
C ASN A 101 -4.00 10.30 7.93
N VAL A 102 -3.61 9.06 8.10
CA VAL A 102 -2.25 8.59 7.82
C VAL A 102 -2.08 8.43 6.32
N ASN A 103 -0.99 8.97 5.76
CA ASN A 103 -0.61 8.69 4.40
C ASN A 103 0.41 7.55 4.40
N LEU A 104 0.14 6.53 3.61
CA LEU A 104 1.03 5.38 3.47
C LEU A 104 1.08 4.92 2.02
N GLN A 105 2.14 4.20 1.69
CA GLN A 105 2.35 3.61 0.39
C GLN A 105 2.52 2.11 0.56
N ILE A 106 1.72 1.32 -0.16
CA ILE A 106 1.85 -0.14 -0.22
C ILE A 106 2.48 -0.48 -1.56
N GLY A 107 3.75 -0.90 -1.54
CA GLY A 107 4.54 -1.03 -2.75
C GLY A 107 4.63 0.31 -3.50
N THR A 108 3.93 0.44 -4.62
CA THR A 108 3.87 1.66 -5.45
C THR A 108 2.54 2.40 -5.36
N VAL A 109 1.55 1.86 -4.63
CA VAL A 109 0.20 2.42 -4.53
C VAL A 109 0.10 3.30 -3.28
N GLU A 110 -0.30 4.56 -3.47
CA GLU A 110 -0.47 5.53 -2.39
C GLU A 110 -1.90 5.46 -1.81
N PHE A 111 -1.97 5.49 -0.50
CA PHE A 111 -3.20 5.59 0.28
C PHE A 111 -3.14 6.86 1.12
N SER A 112 -4.04 7.77 0.84
CA SER A 112 -4.19 9.00 1.61
C SER A 112 -5.33 8.87 2.62
N ASN A 113 -5.15 9.52 3.78
CA ASN A 113 -6.18 9.60 4.82
C ASN A 113 -6.62 8.25 5.41
N ALA A 114 -5.73 7.27 5.47
CA ALA A 114 -6.01 5.99 6.11
C ALA A 114 -6.24 6.15 7.62
N ASN A 115 -7.13 5.34 8.16
CA ASN A 115 -7.35 5.23 9.59
C ASN A 115 -6.76 3.91 10.08
N ILE A 116 -5.75 3.97 10.96
CA ILE A 116 -4.98 2.79 11.37
C ILE A 116 -5.04 2.65 12.89
N GLY A 117 -5.52 1.51 13.36
CA GLY A 117 -5.55 1.17 14.77
C GLY A 117 -4.14 1.01 15.36
N PHE A 118 -4.04 0.88 16.68
CA PHE A 118 -2.78 0.68 17.37
C PHE A 118 -2.93 -0.36 18.49
N MET A 119 -2.28 -1.49 18.31
CA MET A 119 -2.28 -2.58 19.28
C MET A 119 -1.07 -2.44 20.23
N GLN A 120 -1.27 -1.81 21.39
CA GLN A 120 -0.22 -1.29 22.25
C GLN A 120 0.87 -2.31 22.66
N ASN A 121 0.53 -3.53 22.98
CA ASN A 121 1.46 -4.55 23.49
C ASN A 121 1.63 -5.71 22.51
N PHE A 122 1.40 -5.49 21.24
CA PHE A 122 1.45 -6.50 20.21
C PHE A 122 2.68 -6.32 19.29
N GLY A 123 3.12 -7.40 18.67
CA GLY A 123 4.28 -7.45 17.79
C GLY A 123 5.59 -7.66 18.52
N ASN A 124 6.65 -7.89 17.77
CA ASN A 124 8.00 -8.16 18.29
C ASN A 124 8.71 -6.88 18.73
N LYS A 125 9.37 -6.93 19.89
CA LYS A 125 10.25 -5.83 20.31
C LYS A 125 11.50 -5.83 19.44
N ILE A 126 11.83 -4.66 18.87
CA ILE A 126 13.04 -4.48 18.07
C ILE A 126 14.21 -4.11 18.99
N PRO A 127 15.33 -4.82 18.92
CA PRO A 127 16.57 -4.42 19.59
C PRO A 127 17.03 -3.03 19.13
N LYS A 128 17.59 -2.22 20.03
CA LYS A 128 17.98 -0.84 19.73
C LYS A 128 19.00 -0.72 18.60
N ASP A 129 19.93 -1.66 18.52
CA ASP A 129 20.97 -1.74 17.49
C ASP A 129 20.43 -2.12 16.11
N SER A 130 19.26 -2.74 16.06
CA SER A 130 18.58 -3.16 14.83
C SER A 130 17.53 -2.17 14.34
N LEU A 131 17.20 -1.14 15.13
CA LEU A 131 16.13 -0.20 14.85
C LEU A 131 16.32 0.51 13.51
N HIS A 132 17.53 0.98 13.25
CA HIS A 132 17.88 1.73 12.04
C HIS A 132 18.61 0.88 10.98
N SER A 133 18.56 -0.45 11.09
CA SER A 133 19.13 -1.33 10.06
C SER A 133 18.30 -1.27 8.78
N ASN A 134 18.94 -1.56 7.63
CA ASN A 134 18.28 -1.60 6.32
C ASN A 134 17.28 -2.76 6.15
N THR A 135 17.18 -3.66 7.13
CA THR A 135 16.21 -4.74 7.08
C THR A 135 14.83 -4.22 7.43
N PRO A 136 13.83 -4.33 6.54
CA PRO A 136 12.46 -3.90 6.83
C PRO A 136 11.91 -4.56 8.09
N LYS A 137 11.17 -3.81 8.87
CA LYS A 137 10.55 -4.31 10.10
C LYS A 137 9.07 -4.55 9.87
N HIS A 138 8.57 -5.65 10.41
CA HIS A 138 7.16 -5.97 10.36
C HIS A 138 6.41 -5.17 11.43
N ILE A 139 5.60 -4.20 10.97
CA ILE A 139 5.01 -3.19 11.87
C ILE A 139 3.50 -3.30 12.05
N GLY A 140 2.82 -4.22 11.38
CA GLY A 140 1.37 -4.28 11.50
C GLY A 140 0.68 -5.15 10.46
N THR A 141 -0.62 -4.94 10.35
CA THR A 141 -1.50 -5.60 9.36
C THR A 141 -2.22 -4.57 8.51
N ILE A 142 -2.23 -4.78 7.20
CA ILE A 142 -3.13 -4.16 6.23
C ILE A 142 -4.35 -5.06 6.12
N ALA A 143 -5.53 -4.52 6.38
CA ALA A 143 -6.79 -5.24 6.41
C ALA A 143 -7.70 -4.87 5.23
N SER A 144 -8.92 -5.42 5.21
CA SER A 144 -9.89 -5.19 4.16
C SER A 144 -10.35 -3.73 4.03
N ASP A 145 -10.27 -2.92 5.11
CA ASP A 145 -10.60 -1.49 5.10
C ASP A 145 -9.77 -0.68 4.08
N MET A 146 -8.54 -1.13 3.79
CA MET A 146 -7.67 -0.45 2.82
C MET A 146 -8.03 -0.73 1.36
N VAL A 147 -8.78 -1.80 1.09
CA VAL A 147 -9.08 -2.27 -0.27
C VAL A 147 -10.57 -2.46 -0.54
N GLN A 148 -11.43 -1.99 0.37
CA GLN A 148 -12.87 -2.22 0.35
C GLN A 148 -13.52 -1.80 -0.97
N ASP A 149 -13.10 -0.66 -1.56
CA ASP A 149 -13.65 -0.12 -2.81
C ASP A 149 -12.67 -0.27 -3.98
N LYS A 150 -11.79 -1.29 -3.90
CA LYS A 150 -10.75 -1.54 -4.90
C LYS A 150 -10.89 -2.94 -5.51
N VAL A 151 -10.31 -3.09 -6.68
CA VAL A 151 -10.07 -4.40 -7.28
C VAL A 151 -8.70 -4.89 -6.82
N LEU A 152 -8.68 -6.05 -6.17
CA LEU A 152 -7.47 -6.75 -5.77
C LEU A 152 -7.21 -7.93 -6.70
N ILE A 153 -6.04 -7.95 -7.30
CA ILE A 153 -5.59 -9.05 -8.17
C ILE A 153 -4.35 -9.68 -7.52
N ILE A 154 -4.41 -10.97 -7.24
CA ILE A 154 -3.29 -11.68 -6.62
C ILE A 154 -2.74 -12.72 -7.59
N ASN A 155 -1.47 -12.64 -7.92
CA ASN A 155 -0.74 -13.62 -8.69
C ASN A 155 0.21 -14.41 -7.78
N TYR A 156 -0.27 -15.52 -7.24
CA TYR A 156 0.50 -16.37 -6.34
C TYR A 156 1.74 -17.00 -7.00
N LYS A 157 1.69 -17.23 -8.32
CA LYS A 157 2.80 -17.83 -9.05
C LYS A 157 4.03 -16.92 -9.12
N SER A 158 3.81 -15.62 -9.22
CA SER A 158 4.88 -14.62 -9.29
C SER A 158 5.08 -13.83 -8.00
N ASN A 159 4.33 -14.15 -6.93
CA ASN A 159 4.33 -13.44 -5.64
C ASN A 159 4.12 -11.93 -5.82
N LYS A 160 3.08 -11.56 -6.53
CA LYS A 160 2.71 -10.15 -6.78
C LYS A 160 1.21 -9.95 -6.60
N LEU A 161 0.85 -8.79 -6.12
CA LEU A 161 -0.55 -8.34 -6.10
C LEU A 161 -0.66 -6.97 -6.78
N ALA A 162 -1.85 -6.61 -7.20
CA ALA A 162 -2.18 -5.28 -7.69
C ALA A 162 -3.45 -4.80 -7.01
N ILE A 163 -3.47 -3.52 -6.63
CA ILE A 163 -4.61 -2.83 -6.07
C ILE A 163 -4.96 -1.71 -7.06
N THR A 164 -6.19 -1.69 -7.56
CA THR A 164 -6.62 -0.77 -8.61
C THR A 164 -8.08 -0.37 -8.47
N ASP A 165 -8.47 0.75 -9.08
CA ASP A 165 -9.86 1.24 -9.10
C ASP A 165 -10.71 0.61 -10.21
N PHE A 166 -10.12 -0.20 -11.10
CA PHE A 166 -10.82 -0.77 -12.25
C PHE A 166 -10.45 -2.25 -12.44
N LEU A 167 -11.36 -3.04 -12.99
CA LEU A 167 -11.08 -4.39 -13.44
C LEU A 167 -10.44 -4.31 -14.85
N PRO A 168 -9.19 -4.76 -15.01
CA PRO A 168 -8.57 -4.78 -16.34
C PRO A 168 -9.27 -5.77 -17.27
N ALA A 169 -9.35 -5.41 -18.56
CA ALA A 169 -10.09 -6.19 -19.55
C ALA A 169 -9.65 -7.67 -19.68
N GLU A 170 -8.37 -7.94 -19.41
CA GLU A 170 -7.84 -9.31 -19.41
C GLU A 170 -8.42 -10.21 -18.30
N TYR A 171 -9.07 -9.62 -17.28
CA TYR A 171 -9.69 -10.34 -16.16
C TYR A 171 -11.22 -10.32 -16.22
N GLU A 172 -11.85 -9.61 -17.17
CA GLU A 172 -13.31 -9.50 -17.27
C GLU A 172 -13.99 -10.84 -17.65
N ASN A 173 -13.27 -11.72 -18.33
CA ASN A 173 -13.79 -12.99 -18.85
C ASN A 173 -13.15 -14.21 -18.18
N LEU A 174 -12.64 -14.07 -16.97
CA LEU A 174 -12.17 -15.23 -16.20
C LEU A 174 -13.37 -16.10 -15.80
N PRO A 175 -13.25 -17.45 -15.89
CA PRO A 175 -14.33 -18.36 -15.53
C PRO A 175 -14.66 -18.33 -14.04
#